data_e844bfb66297bac6a3eb5f863738f7c9
#
_entry.id   e844bfb66297bac6a3eb5f863738f7c9
#
_cell.length_a   1.000
_cell.length_b   1.000
_cell.length_c   1.000
_cell.angle_alpha   90.00
_cell.angle_beta   90.00
_cell.angle_gamma   90.00
#
_symmetry.space_group_name_H-M   'P 1'
#
loop_
_entity.id
_entity.type
_entity.pdbx_description
1 polymer ?
#
loop_
_entity_poly.entity_id
_entity_poly.type
_entity_poly.pdbx_seq_one_letter_code
_entity_poly.pdbx_strand_id
1 'polypeptide(L)'
;MNNCCVNGYVTENPRTSMQGDVLLAEFVVVVYNYRKTKSTGEKSRIPTYLHCEAWHTGAEIIERYATKGTKITFNATAKNVSKENESIVFRVNEFALCHPDFEDWDEEKKNFILQWGNNS
;
A
#
# COMPACT_ATOMS: atom_id res chain seq x y z
N MET A 1 -16.66 2.62 -12.95
CA MET A 1 -15.19 2.79 -12.85
C MET A 1 -14.75 2.39 -11.46
N ASN A 2 -13.80 1.50 -11.35
CA ASN A 2 -13.31 1.00 -10.04
C ASN A 2 -11.79 1.22 -9.98
N ASN A 3 -11.41 2.41 -9.57
CA ASN A 3 -10.02 2.83 -9.53
C ASN A 3 -9.80 3.75 -8.32
N CYS A 4 -9.04 3.26 -7.35
CA CYS A 4 -8.79 3.99 -6.11
C CYS A 4 -7.32 4.42 -6.07
N CYS A 5 -7.08 5.72 -6.01
CA CYS A 5 -5.75 6.29 -5.86
C CYS A 5 -5.54 6.69 -4.42
N VAL A 6 -4.49 6.17 -3.81
CA VAL A 6 -4.25 6.30 -2.36
C VAL A 6 -2.81 6.72 -2.09
N ASN A 7 -2.65 7.57 -1.10
CA ASN A 7 -1.36 8.01 -0.59
C ASN A 7 -1.41 7.84 0.93
N GLY A 8 -0.54 6.99 1.47
CA GLY A 8 -0.57 6.69 2.90
C GLY A 8 0.72 6.02 3.39
N TYR A 9 0.63 5.37 4.55
CA TYR A 9 1.78 4.74 5.20
C TYR A 9 1.47 3.30 5.55
N VAL A 10 2.44 2.42 5.33
CA VAL A 10 2.33 1.01 5.74
C VAL A 10 2.37 0.95 7.27
N THR A 11 1.38 0.30 7.89
CA THR A 11 1.23 0.31 9.34
C THR A 11 2.09 -0.73 10.04
N GLU A 12 2.37 -1.84 9.37
CA GLU A 12 3.18 -2.93 9.89
C GLU A 12 3.76 -3.73 8.73
N ASN A 13 4.75 -4.58 9.01
CA ASN A 13 5.39 -5.35 7.97
C ASN A 13 4.38 -6.23 7.23
N PRO A 14 4.46 -6.31 5.90
CA PRO A 14 3.54 -7.14 5.11
C PRO A 14 3.64 -8.61 5.49
N ARG A 15 2.52 -9.31 5.36
CA ARG A 15 2.46 -10.77 5.53
C ARG A 15 2.36 -11.40 4.14
N THR A 16 3.14 -12.44 3.90
CA THR A 16 3.15 -13.12 2.62
C THR A 16 2.72 -14.57 2.75
N SER A 17 2.14 -15.08 1.68
CA SER A 17 1.74 -16.47 1.58
C SER A 17 1.77 -16.90 0.12
N MET A 18 1.91 -18.22 -0.11
CA MET A 18 1.80 -18.76 -1.44
C MET A 18 0.36 -19.20 -1.69
N GLN A 19 -0.20 -18.72 -2.79
CA GLN A 19 -1.51 -19.15 -3.28
C GLN A 19 -1.28 -19.95 -4.55
N GLY A 20 -1.13 -21.27 -4.40
CA GLY A 20 -0.61 -22.11 -5.49
C GLY A 20 0.83 -21.71 -5.78
N ASP A 21 1.12 -21.35 -7.02
CA ASP A 21 2.45 -20.95 -7.46
C ASP A 21 2.67 -19.43 -7.41
N VAL A 22 1.72 -18.70 -6.85
CA VAL A 22 1.72 -17.24 -6.88
C VAL A 22 1.90 -16.66 -5.48
N LEU A 23 2.81 -15.71 -5.33
CA LEU A 23 3.03 -15.01 -4.07
C LEU A 23 1.95 -13.95 -3.87
N LEU A 24 1.39 -13.94 -2.68
CA LEU A 24 0.44 -12.91 -2.22
C LEU A 24 1.06 -12.17 -1.04
N ALA A 25 1.07 -10.85 -1.09
CA ALA A 25 1.41 -10.00 0.05
C ALA A 25 0.17 -9.28 0.53
N GLU A 26 -0.09 -9.35 1.83
CA GLU A 26 -1.19 -8.65 2.48
C GLU A 26 -0.62 -7.62 3.43
N PHE A 27 -1.12 -6.40 3.34
CA PHE A 27 -0.62 -5.30 4.16
C PHE A 27 -1.72 -4.27 4.42
N VAL A 28 -1.50 -3.44 5.42
CA VAL A 28 -2.46 -2.41 5.82
C VAL A 28 -1.82 -1.04 5.64
N VAL A 29 -2.53 -0.16 4.96
CA VAL A 29 -2.10 1.22 4.74
C VAL A 29 -3.02 2.15 5.49
N VAL A 30 -2.44 3.07 6.26
CA VAL A 30 -3.20 4.11 6.92
C VAL A 30 -3.18 5.37 6.07
N VAL A 31 -4.37 5.94 5.83
CA VAL A 31 -4.53 7.25 5.21
C VAL A 31 -5.15 8.17 6.26
N TYR A 32 -4.81 9.45 6.19
CA TYR A 32 -5.27 10.41 7.16
C TYR A 32 -6.16 11.45 6.50
N ASN A 33 -7.33 11.65 7.09
CA ASN A 33 -8.20 12.77 6.77
C ASN A 33 -8.10 13.77 7.90
N TYR A 34 -8.21 15.06 7.56
CA TYR A 34 -8.11 16.12 8.55
C TYR A 34 -9.48 16.71 8.77
N ARG A 35 -9.81 16.94 10.04
CA ARG A 35 -11.06 17.52 10.45
C ARG A 35 -10.76 18.77 11.28
N LYS A 36 -11.42 19.87 10.94
CA LYS A 36 -11.31 21.11 11.68
C LYS A 36 -12.57 21.33 12.52
N THR A 37 -12.41 21.48 13.82
CA THR A 37 -13.53 21.78 14.70
C THR A 37 -13.91 23.25 14.56
N LYS A 38 -15.15 23.53 14.19
CA LYS A 38 -15.62 24.89 13.94
C LYS A 38 -15.53 25.78 15.16
N SER A 39 -15.76 25.27 16.35
CA SER A 39 -15.77 26.04 17.60
C SER A 39 -14.39 26.43 18.08
N THR A 40 -13.38 25.59 17.91
CA THR A 40 -12.03 25.80 18.44
C THR A 40 -11.00 26.08 17.36
N GLY A 41 -11.31 25.78 16.11
CA GLY A 41 -10.34 25.85 15.01
C GLY A 41 -9.29 24.76 15.02
N GLU A 42 -9.37 23.82 15.96
CA GLU A 42 -8.42 22.71 16.06
C GLU A 42 -8.57 21.77 14.90
N LYS A 43 -7.41 21.31 14.38
CA LYS A 43 -7.35 20.27 13.36
C LYS A 43 -7.08 18.95 14.05
N SER A 44 -7.89 17.94 13.73
CA SER A 44 -7.63 16.58 14.17
C SER A 44 -7.40 15.69 12.96
N ARG A 45 -6.57 14.68 13.16
CA ARG A 45 -6.22 13.70 12.14
C ARG A 45 -7.02 12.44 12.38
N ILE A 46 -7.77 12.02 11.38
CA ILE A 46 -8.62 10.83 11.46
C ILE A 46 -7.99 9.74 10.60
N PRO A 47 -7.54 8.63 11.20
CA PRO A 47 -6.97 7.54 10.44
C PRO A 47 -8.05 6.68 9.78
N THR A 48 -7.78 6.21 8.58
CA THR A 48 -8.56 5.19 7.90
C THR A 48 -7.60 4.09 7.48
N TYR A 49 -7.91 2.86 7.87
CA TYR A 49 -7.05 1.70 7.59
C TYR A 49 -7.59 0.95 6.39
N LEU A 50 -6.75 0.78 5.39
CA LEU A 50 -7.10 0.09 4.16
C LEU A 50 -6.35 -1.24 4.11
N HIS A 51 -7.11 -2.32 4.01
CA HIS A 51 -6.55 -3.66 3.83
C HIS A 51 -6.23 -3.85 2.35
N CYS A 52 -4.97 -4.13 2.05
CA CYS A 52 -4.45 -4.18 0.70
C CYS A 52 -3.84 -5.54 0.39
N GLU A 53 -3.85 -5.88 -0.89
CA GLU A 53 -3.18 -7.08 -1.38
C GLU A 53 -2.38 -6.74 -2.64
N ALA A 54 -1.25 -7.42 -2.80
CA ALA A 54 -0.45 -7.35 -4.02
C ALA A 54 -0.05 -8.77 -4.41
N TRP A 55 0.06 -9.02 -5.71
CA TRP A 55 0.28 -10.34 -6.26
C TRP A 55 1.55 -10.37 -7.11
N HIS A 56 2.16 -11.56 -7.27
CA HIS A 56 3.30 -11.79 -8.17
C HIS A 56 4.52 -10.92 -7.83
N THR A 57 5.05 -10.24 -8.82
CA THR A 57 6.22 -9.37 -8.67
C THR A 57 5.95 -8.22 -7.70
N GLY A 58 4.73 -7.67 -7.73
CA GLY A 58 4.33 -6.63 -6.78
C GLY A 58 4.41 -7.11 -5.34
N ALA A 59 4.00 -8.36 -5.10
CA ALA A 59 4.10 -8.95 -3.76
C ALA A 59 5.54 -9.08 -3.30
N GLU A 60 6.45 -9.46 -4.18
CA GLU A 60 7.88 -9.57 -3.87
C GLU A 60 8.48 -8.22 -3.46
N ILE A 61 8.12 -7.17 -4.17
CA ILE A 61 8.61 -5.82 -3.89
C ILE A 61 8.04 -5.32 -2.57
N ILE A 62 6.74 -5.51 -2.34
CA ILE A 62 6.08 -5.11 -1.10
C ILE A 62 6.71 -5.83 0.09
N GLU A 63 6.94 -7.13 -0.02
CA GLU A 63 7.59 -7.91 1.04
C GLU A 63 8.96 -7.35 1.42
N ARG A 64 9.76 -7.00 0.42
CA ARG A 64 11.12 -6.53 0.62
C ARG A 64 11.22 -5.11 1.13
N TYR A 65 10.42 -4.22 0.58
CA TYR A 65 10.67 -2.78 0.71
C TYR A 65 9.57 -1.99 1.39
N ALA A 66 8.34 -2.53 1.47
CA ALA A 66 7.22 -1.82 2.11
C ALA A 66 7.11 -2.20 3.58
N THR A 67 8.16 -1.95 4.34
CA THR A 67 8.18 -2.21 5.77
C THR A 67 7.37 -1.15 6.53
N LYS A 68 7.12 -1.41 7.81
CA LYS A 68 6.39 -0.49 8.69
C LYS A 68 6.92 0.94 8.57
N GLY A 69 6.03 1.89 8.35
CA GLY A 69 6.34 3.31 8.26
C GLY A 69 6.67 3.79 6.84
N THR A 70 6.78 2.89 5.88
CA THR A 70 7.04 3.27 4.50
C THR A 70 5.86 4.02 3.90
N LYS A 71 6.13 5.16 3.28
CA LYS A 71 5.12 5.90 2.54
C LYS A 71 4.88 5.20 1.21
N ILE A 72 3.61 5.00 0.87
CA ILE A 72 3.22 4.34 -0.37
C ILE A 72 2.14 5.17 -1.08
N THR A 73 2.29 5.28 -2.39
CA THR A 73 1.25 5.83 -3.26
C THR A 73 0.86 4.70 -4.20
N PHE A 74 -0.42 4.40 -4.29
CA PHE A 74 -0.85 3.29 -5.13
C PHE A 74 -2.19 3.54 -5.79
N ASN A 75 -2.40 2.76 -6.84
CA ASN A 75 -3.64 2.67 -7.60
C ASN A 75 -4.16 1.25 -7.38
N ALA A 76 -5.41 1.14 -7.01
CA ALA A 76 -5.99 -0.16 -6.65
C ALA A 76 -7.41 -0.31 -7.18
N THR A 77 -7.83 -1.57 -7.26
CA THR A 77 -9.20 -1.96 -7.53
C THR A 77 -9.81 -2.44 -6.21
N ALA A 78 -10.93 -1.86 -5.81
CA ALA A 78 -11.67 -2.32 -4.63
C ALA A 78 -12.45 -3.59 -4.99
N LYS A 79 -12.36 -4.59 -4.13
CA LYS A 79 -13.12 -5.84 -4.32
C LYS A 79 -13.54 -6.40 -2.97
N ASN A 80 -14.50 -7.33 -2.98
CA ASN A 80 -14.85 -8.06 -1.77
C ASN A 80 -13.81 -9.14 -1.51
N VAL A 81 -13.62 -9.48 -0.26
CA VAL A 81 -12.67 -10.54 0.13
C VAL A 81 -13.06 -11.86 -0.53
N SER A 82 -14.36 -12.20 -0.49
CA SER A 82 -14.92 -13.40 -1.14
C SER A 82 -16.39 -13.19 -1.40
N LYS A 83 -17.06 -14.15 -2.05
CA LYS A 83 -18.51 -14.11 -2.26
C LYS A 83 -19.27 -14.10 -0.95
N GLU A 84 -18.74 -14.76 0.08
CA GLU A 84 -19.37 -14.88 1.40
C GLU A 84 -18.99 -13.73 2.34
N ASN A 85 -17.90 -13.01 2.04
CA ASN A 85 -17.41 -11.93 2.87
C ASN A 85 -17.34 -10.64 2.05
N GLU A 86 -18.26 -9.73 2.31
CA GLU A 86 -18.39 -8.46 1.58
C GLU A 86 -17.41 -7.38 2.07
N SER A 87 -16.54 -7.70 3.00
CA SER A 87 -15.49 -6.77 3.41
C SER A 87 -14.64 -6.38 2.21
N ILE A 88 -14.21 -5.13 2.19
CA ILE A 88 -13.44 -4.58 1.06
C ILE A 88 -11.96 -4.82 1.27
N VAL A 89 -11.30 -5.27 0.21
CA VAL A 89 -9.85 -5.32 0.11
C VAL A 89 -9.43 -4.57 -1.16
N PHE A 90 -8.31 -3.86 -1.09
CA PHE A 90 -7.78 -3.09 -2.20
C PHE A 90 -6.68 -3.90 -2.90
N ARG A 91 -6.95 -4.33 -4.11
CA ARG A 91 -5.96 -5.02 -4.94
C ARG A 91 -5.10 -3.98 -5.61
N VAL A 92 -3.84 -3.91 -5.21
CA VAL A 92 -2.91 -2.90 -5.70
C VAL A 92 -2.44 -3.28 -7.11
N ASN A 93 -2.64 -2.36 -8.06
CA ASN A 93 -2.24 -2.55 -9.46
C ASN A 93 -0.90 -1.90 -9.75
N GLU A 94 -0.70 -0.70 -9.26
CA GLU A 94 0.53 0.08 -9.43
C GLU A 94 0.84 0.75 -8.11
N PHE A 95 2.13 0.89 -7.80
CA PHE A 95 2.53 1.61 -6.59
C PHE A 95 3.93 2.19 -6.71
N ALA A 96 4.18 3.18 -5.87
CA ALA A 96 5.51 3.75 -5.67
C ALA A 96 5.76 3.81 -4.16
N LEU A 97 6.97 3.46 -3.76
CA LEU A 97 7.39 3.49 -2.36
C LEU A 97 8.34 4.66 -2.14
N CYS A 98 8.14 5.37 -1.03
CA CYS A 98 9.03 6.42 -0.58
C CYS A 98 9.48 6.08 0.84
N HIS A 99 10.70 5.57 0.95
CA HIS A 99 11.29 5.25 2.24
C HIS A 99 12.11 6.44 2.72
N PRO A 100 12.12 6.76 4.03
CA PRO A 100 12.91 7.87 4.54
C PRO A 100 14.39 7.80 4.18
N ASP A 101 14.92 6.59 4.06
CA ASP A 101 16.33 6.35 3.75
C ASP A 101 16.58 6.04 2.27
N PHE A 102 15.62 6.38 1.40
CA PHE A 102 15.71 6.05 -0.02
C PHE A 102 17.01 6.54 -0.68
N GLU A 103 17.48 7.74 -0.31
CA GLU A 103 18.71 8.30 -0.86
C GLU A 103 19.97 7.50 -0.47
N ASP A 104 19.89 6.76 0.64
CA ASP A 104 20.97 5.91 1.12
C ASP A 104 20.92 4.50 0.53
N TRP A 105 19.86 4.19 -0.24
CA TRP A 105 19.75 2.89 -0.89
C TRP A 105 20.76 2.79 -2.04
N ASP A 106 21.25 1.58 -2.28
CA ASP A 106 22.12 1.33 -3.41
C ASP A 106 21.36 1.49 -4.75
N GLU A 107 22.11 1.65 -5.83
CA GLU A 107 21.53 1.87 -7.16
C GLU A 107 20.70 0.69 -7.64
N GLU A 108 21.11 -0.54 -7.31
CA GLU A 108 20.37 -1.74 -7.68
C GLU A 108 18.97 -1.74 -7.05
N LYS A 109 18.90 -1.42 -5.77
CA LYS A 109 17.64 -1.36 -5.02
C LYS A 109 16.72 -0.28 -5.58
N LYS A 110 17.25 0.92 -5.84
CA LYS A 110 16.50 2.02 -6.44
C LYS A 110 15.97 1.65 -7.82
N ASN A 111 16.81 1.05 -8.65
CA ASN A 111 16.46 0.68 -10.01
C ASN A 111 15.40 -0.43 -10.05
N PHE A 112 15.46 -1.37 -9.14
CA PHE A 112 14.49 -2.46 -9.05
C PHE A 112 13.06 -1.91 -8.85
N ILE A 113 12.91 -0.97 -7.93
CA ILE A 113 11.62 -0.34 -7.66
C ILE A 113 11.15 0.50 -8.84
N LEU A 114 12.05 1.29 -9.43
CA LEU A 114 11.72 2.14 -10.57
C LEU A 114 11.30 1.32 -11.79
N GLN A 115 11.99 0.21 -12.05
CA GLN A 115 11.63 -0.70 -13.15
C GLN A 115 10.25 -1.29 -12.96
N TRP A 116 9.92 -1.70 -11.75
CA TRP A 116 8.60 -2.25 -11.48
C TRP A 116 7.52 -1.20 -11.73
N GLY A 117 7.73 0.03 -11.25
CA GLY A 117 6.79 1.14 -11.48
C GLY A 117 6.56 1.45 -12.94
N ASN A 118 7.58 1.27 -13.79
CA ASN A 118 7.48 1.53 -15.23
C ASN A 118 6.82 0.37 -16.00
N ASN A 119 6.77 -0.82 -15.42
CA ASN A 119 6.25 -2.03 -16.07
C ASN A 119 4.88 -2.48 -15.54
N SER A 120 4.33 -1.74 -14.60
CA SER A 120 3.04 -2.08 -13.98
C SER A 120 1.83 -1.68 -14.80
#